data_12b1ef2f4138bf3f6288e33759c59da0
#
_entry.id   12b1ef2f4138bf3f6288e33759c59da0
#
_cell.length_a   1.000
_cell.length_b   1.000
_cell.length_c   1.000
_cell.angle_alpha   90.00
_cell.angle_beta   90.00
_cell.angle_gamma   90.00
#
_symmetry.space_group_name_H-M   'P 1'
#
loop_
_entity.id
_entity.type
_entity.pdbx_description
1 polymer ?
#
loop_
_entity_poly.entity_id
_entity_poly.type
_entity_poly.pdbx_seq_one_letter_code
_entity_poly.pdbx_strand_id
1 'polypeptide(L)' 'MDIEAEIVRVRGFVDKGNYHAAYNIALSGLNACRRQNDQAGTDRFIDIIRGVVDALADEFGSQPE' A
#
# COMPACT_ATOMS: atom_id res chain seq x y z
N MET A 1 -3.39 -10.00 12.69
CA MET A 1 -2.74 -8.79 12.13
C MET A 1 -3.60 -7.58 12.43
N ASP A 2 -2.97 -6.48 12.81
CA ASP A 2 -3.68 -5.22 13.02
C ASP A 2 -3.60 -4.41 11.73
N ILE A 3 -4.68 -4.42 10.96
CA ILE A 3 -4.75 -3.78 9.66
C ILE A 3 -4.46 -2.27 9.77
N GLU A 4 -5.04 -1.62 10.78
CA GLU A 4 -4.86 -0.18 10.93
C GLU A 4 -3.40 0.17 11.23
N ALA A 5 -2.73 -0.64 12.05
CA ALA A 5 -1.32 -0.41 12.34
C ALA A 5 -0.47 -0.56 11.09
N GLU A 6 -0.78 -1.55 10.26
CA GLU A 6 -0.03 -1.74 9.01
C GLU A 6 -0.27 -0.59 8.05
N ILE A 7 -1.48 -0.08 7.97
CA ILE A 7 -1.79 1.06 7.11
C ILE A 7 -1.03 2.30 7.57
N VAL A 8 -0.95 2.52 8.87
CA VAL A 8 -0.17 3.66 9.42
C VAL A 8 1.29 3.53 9.01
N ARG A 9 1.85 2.32 9.08
CA ARG A 9 3.24 2.09 8.66
C ARG A 9 3.43 2.41 7.17
N VAL A 10 2.50 1.95 6.34
CA VAL A 10 2.57 2.22 4.90
C VAL A 10 2.58 3.72 4.65
N ARG A 11 1.66 4.45 5.29
CA ARG A 11 1.58 5.89 5.12
C ARG A 11 2.85 6.60 5.58
N GLY A 12 3.44 6.12 6.66
CA GLY A 12 4.70 6.69 7.16
C GLY A 12 5.81 6.56 6.13
N PHE A 13 5.90 5.42 5.46
CA PHE A 13 6.92 5.24 4.42
C PHE A 13 6.63 6.09 3.18
N VAL A 14 5.36 6.22 2.80
CA VAL A 14 4.99 7.09 1.68
C VAL A 14 5.38 8.53 1.98
N ASP A 15 5.13 8.99 3.20
CA ASP A 15 5.46 10.36 3.61
C ASP A 15 6.96 10.62 3.53
N LYS A 16 7.77 9.59 3.73
CA LYS A 16 9.23 9.71 3.66
C LYS A 16 9.75 9.50 2.23
N GLY A 17 8.87 9.22 1.29
CA GLY A 17 9.28 8.93 -0.07
C GLY A 17 9.83 7.52 -0.26
N ASN A 18 9.67 6.64 0.73
CA ASN A 18 10.16 5.27 0.64
C ASN A 18 9.04 4.36 0.10
N TYR A 19 8.79 4.47 -1.21
CA TYR A 19 7.65 3.80 -1.83
C TYR A 19 7.83 2.28 -1.91
N HIS A 20 9.07 1.81 -2.05
CA HIS A 20 9.32 0.36 -2.07
C HIS A 20 8.91 -0.30 -0.77
N ALA A 21 9.29 0.28 0.37
CA ALA A 21 8.90 -0.26 1.66
C ALA A 21 7.40 -0.20 1.84
N ALA A 22 6.78 0.93 1.46
CA ALA A 22 5.34 1.09 1.55
C ALA A 22 4.61 0.02 0.74
N TYR A 23 5.04 -0.19 -0.48
CA TYR A 23 4.42 -1.18 -1.36
C TYR A 23 4.58 -2.60 -0.79
N ASN A 24 5.77 -2.94 -0.34
CA ASN A 24 6.03 -4.27 0.21
C ASN A 24 5.19 -4.58 1.43
N ILE A 25 5.04 -3.61 2.33
CA ILE A 25 4.22 -3.80 3.52
C ILE A 25 2.74 -3.95 3.13
N ALA A 26 2.27 -3.11 2.22
CA ALA A 26 0.88 -3.18 1.77
C ALA A 26 0.59 -4.51 1.08
N LEU A 27 1.52 -4.97 0.24
CA LEU A 27 1.35 -6.25 -0.45
C LEU A 27 1.34 -7.42 0.52
N SER A 28 2.21 -7.38 1.52
CA SER A 28 2.25 -8.40 2.56
C SER A 28 0.92 -8.46 3.32
N GLY A 29 0.36 -7.29 3.65
CA GLY A 29 -0.93 -7.20 4.30
C GLY A 29 -2.05 -7.75 3.42
N LEU A 30 -2.03 -7.41 2.14
CA LEU A 30 -3.00 -7.94 1.18
C LEU A 30 -2.98 -9.46 1.16
N ASN A 31 -1.78 -10.04 1.05
CA ASN A 31 -1.65 -11.49 0.98
C ASN A 31 -2.13 -12.17 2.26
N ALA A 32 -1.85 -11.58 3.41
CA ALA A 32 -2.32 -12.12 4.69
C ALA A 32 -3.85 -12.10 4.77
N CYS A 33 -4.47 -11.02 4.34
CA CYS A 33 -5.93 -10.93 4.34
C CYS A 33 -6.55 -11.94 3.39
N ARG A 34 -5.93 -12.16 2.24
CA ARG A 34 -6.43 -13.16 1.29
C ARG A 34 -6.36 -14.56 1.86
N ARG A 35 -5.26 -14.90 2.55
CA ARG A 35 -5.13 -16.21 3.18
C ARG A 35 -6.17 -16.44 4.26
N GLN A 36 -6.62 -15.37 4.91
CA GLN A 36 -7.62 -15.46 5.98
C GLN A 36 -9.05 -15.28 5.46
N ASN A 37 -9.21 -15.12 4.16
CA ASN A 37 -10.51 -14.84 3.54
C ASN A 37 -11.16 -13.58 4.10
N ASP A 38 -10.34 -12.59 4.43
CA ASP A 38 -10.81 -11.31 4.94
C ASP A 38 -10.99 -10.36 3.77
N GLN A 39 -12.20 -10.36 3.20
CA GLN A 39 -12.48 -9.57 2.01
C GLN A 39 -12.40 -8.06 2.29
N ALA A 40 -12.88 -7.62 3.44
CA ALA A 40 -12.83 -6.20 3.79
C ALA A 40 -11.39 -5.72 3.91
N GLY A 41 -10.53 -6.51 4.57
CA GLY A 41 -9.12 -6.18 4.69
C GLY A 41 -8.43 -6.19 3.34
N THR A 42 -8.75 -7.17 2.51
CA THR A 42 -8.22 -7.27 1.15
C THR A 42 -8.53 -6.00 0.37
N ASP A 43 -9.78 -5.56 0.40
CA ASP A 43 -10.20 -4.36 -0.33
C ASP A 43 -9.47 -3.12 0.17
N ARG A 44 -9.27 -3.02 1.48
CA ARG A 44 -8.55 -1.90 2.06
C ARG A 44 -7.11 -1.83 1.56
N PHE A 45 -6.42 -2.98 1.55
CA PHE A 45 -5.03 -3.01 1.08
C PHE A 45 -4.93 -2.75 -0.42
N ILE A 46 -5.91 -3.17 -1.20
CA ILE A 46 -5.93 -2.83 -2.62
C ILE A 46 -5.98 -1.32 -2.82
N ASP A 47 -6.83 -0.63 -2.07
CA ASP A 47 -6.92 0.83 -2.14
C ASP A 47 -5.62 1.50 -1.70
N ILE A 48 -4.99 0.97 -0.66
CA ILE A 48 -3.72 1.49 -0.17
C ILE A 48 -2.64 1.32 -1.24
N ILE A 49 -2.58 0.16 -1.88
CA ILE A 49 -1.60 -0.11 -2.93
C ILE A 49 -1.79 0.86 -4.09
N ARG A 50 -3.03 1.12 -4.48
CA ARG A 50 -3.30 2.11 -5.53
C ARG A 50 -2.77 3.48 -5.17
N GLY A 51 -2.95 3.88 -3.91
CA GLY A 51 -2.42 5.15 -3.42
C GLY A 51 -0.91 5.22 -3.50
N VAL A 52 -0.23 4.12 -3.13
CA VAL A 52 1.23 4.05 -3.21
C VAL A 52 1.70 4.16 -4.65
N VAL A 53 1.04 3.44 -5.56
CA VAL A 53 1.40 3.47 -6.97
C VAL A 53 1.17 4.87 -7.56
N ASP A 54 0.07 5.51 -7.20
CA ASP A 54 -0.21 6.88 -7.65
C ASP A 54 0.84 7.85 -7.16
N ALA A 55 1.24 7.73 -5.89
CA ALA A 55 2.28 8.59 -5.34
C ALA A 55 3.61 8.38 -6.05
N LEU A 56 3.93 7.12 -6.36
CA LEU A 56 5.15 6.79 -7.07
C LEU A 56 5.12 7.38 -8.49
N ALA A 57 4.00 7.29 -9.18
CA ALA A 57 3.85 7.84 -10.51
C ALA A 57 4.02 9.36 -10.50
N ASP A 58 3.44 10.03 -9.50
CA ASP A 58 3.60 11.48 -9.36
C ASP A 58 5.05 11.85 -9.11
N GLU A 59 5.74 11.07 -8.28
CA GLU A 59 7.12 11.33 -7.93
C GLU A 59 8.02 11.29 -9.17
N PHE A 60 7.76 10.35 -10.06
CA PHE A 60 8.57 10.20 -11.27
C PHE A 60 8.00 10.96 -12.48
N GLY A 61 6.97 11.74 -12.27
CA GLY A 61 6.41 12.58 -13.30
C GLY A 61 5.97 11.80 -14.51
N SER A 62 5.28 10.74 -14.28
CA SER A 62 4.87 9.90 -15.36
C SER A 62 4.21 10.73 -16.39
N GLN A 63 4.60 10.88 -17.50
CA GLN A 63 4.05 11.52 -18.41
C GLN A 63 3.93 11.06 -19.47
N PRO A 64 3.30 11.21 -20.05
CA PRO A 64 3.05 10.64 -21.12
C PRO A 64 3.61 11.07 -22.21
N GLU A 65 3.80 10.98 -22.49
CA GLU A 65 4.12 11.22 -23.52
C GLU A 65 3.76 11.61 -24.09
#